data_63ef428fda563bd9b9b36b664b148e95
#
_entry.id   63ef428fda563bd9b9b36b664b148e95
#
_cell.length_a   1.000
_cell.length_b   1.000
_cell.length_c   1.000
_cell.angle_alpha   90.00
_cell.angle_beta   90.00
_cell.angle_gamma   90.00
#
_symmetry.space_group_name_H-M   'P 1'
#
loop_
_entity.id
_entity.type
_entity.pdbx_description
1 polymer ?
#
loop_
_entity_poly.entity_id
_entity_poly.type
_entity_poly.pdbx_seq_one_letter_code
_entity_poly.pdbx_strand_id
1 'polypeptide(L)'
;MKRAVIALVAIMACALAAFAGQITPNGANQSDVYQLMSDLVYAVNNKCLTTPTLAVNAGAKAKFDTTASFTAVNSGVLNAVTASAACTFSTPITTIPASKRAIFAIGVTAADAVVTKQSAVVSYDHQLVIPKFPEGTALIGTIKVVAAADGQFVPNTTALDDASCTITITNMHSLPLSLNVKAR
;
A
#
# COMPACT_ATOMS: atom_id res chain seq x y z
N MET A 1 13.80 22.03 -13.10
CA MET A 1 13.01 20.83 -12.82
C MET A 1 12.12 20.38 -13.99
N LYS A 2 11.34 21.23 -14.65
CA LYS A 2 10.50 20.84 -15.81
C LYS A 2 11.28 20.17 -16.97
N ARG A 3 12.51 20.59 -17.26
CA ARG A 3 13.34 20.03 -18.36
C ARG A 3 13.86 18.61 -18.05
N ALA A 4 14.12 18.28 -16.78
CA ALA A 4 14.56 16.95 -16.37
C ALA A 4 13.43 15.90 -16.46
N VAL A 5 12.21 16.28 -16.15
CA VAL A 5 11.03 15.40 -16.28
C VAL A 5 10.72 15.11 -17.74
N ILE A 6 10.82 16.11 -18.63
CA ILE A 6 10.61 15.92 -20.07
C ILE A 6 11.69 14.99 -20.66
N ALA A 7 12.95 15.13 -20.24
CA ALA A 7 14.02 14.24 -20.68
C ALA A 7 13.80 12.80 -20.22
N LEU A 8 13.33 12.58 -18.98
CA LEU A 8 13.06 11.25 -18.46
C LEU A 8 11.90 10.57 -19.20
N VAL A 9 10.84 11.32 -19.51
CA VAL A 9 9.70 10.82 -20.31
C VAL A 9 10.14 10.51 -21.74
N ALA A 10 11.00 11.31 -22.35
CA ALA A 10 11.51 11.06 -23.69
C ALA A 10 12.42 9.83 -23.75
N ILE A 11 13.28 9.61 -22.73
CA ILE A 11 14.13 8.42 -22.63
C ILE A 11 13.26 7.17 -22.43
N MET A 12 12.22 7.23 -21.62
CA MET A 12 11.26 6.14 -21.44
C MET A 12 10.52 5.84 -22.75
N ALA A 13 10.09 6.86 -23.51
CA ALA A 13 9.41 6.68 -24.78
C ALA A 13 10.32 6.06 -25.85
N CYS A 14 11.61 6.46 -25.90
CA CYS A 14 12.60 5.87 -26.81
C CYS A 14 12.97 4.42 -26.43
N ALA A 15 13.09 4.11 -25.13
CA ALA A 15 13.28 2.75 -24.66
C ALA A 15 12.08 1.85 -25.04
N LEU A 16 10.87 2.37 -24.98
CA LEU A 16 9.66 1.69 -25.42
C LEU A 16 9.62 1.37 -26.90
N ALA A 17 10.02 2.32 -27.75
CA ALA A 17 10.08 2.09 -29.19
C ALA A 17 11.14 1.04 -29.58
N ALA A 18 12.26 0.99 -28.83
CA ALA A 18 13.29 -0.03 -29.01
C ALA A 18 12.84 -1.43 -28.51
N PHE A 19 12.01 -1.48 -27.45
CA PHE A 19 11.45 -2.73 -26.96
C PHE A 19 10.29 -3.27 -27.80
N ALA A 20 9.48 -2.41 -28.40
CA ALA A 20 8.35 -2.83 -29.24
C ALA A 20 8.78 -3.67 -30.45
N GLY A 21 10.04 -3.55 -30.89
CA GLY A 21 10.61 -4.36 -31.98
C GLY A 21 11.26 -5.68 -31.54
N GLN A 22 11.40 -5.93 -30.24
CA GLN A 22 12.10 -7.12 -29.71
C GLN A 22 11.22 -8.07 -28.88
N ILE A 23 9.95 -7.74 -28.66
CA ILE A 23 9.03 -8.59 -27.90
C ILE A 23 8.25 -9.48 -28.86
N THR A 24 8.88 -10.50 -29.37
CA THR A 24 8.34 -11.79 -29.79
C THR A 24 9.51 -12.77 -29.81
N PRO A 25 9.44 -14.01 -29.34
CA PRO A 25 8.31 -14.92 -29.45
C PRO A 25 7.95 -15.67 -28.15
N ASN A 26 8.12 -15.11 -26.96
CA ASN A 26 7.85 -15.83 -25.72
C ASN A 26 6.53 -15.45 -25.02
N GLY A 27 5.51 -15.07 -25.77
CA GLY A 27 4.13 -15.08 -25.24
C GLY A 27 3.75 -14.00 -24.23
N ALA A 28 4.57 -12.94 -24.05
CA ALA A 28 4.12 -11.77 -23.33
C ALA A 28 3.15 -10.99 -24.22
N ASN A 29 1.87 -10.97 -23.86
CA ASN A 29 0.86 -10.20 -24.56
C ASN A 29 1.13 -8.70 -24.43
N GLN A 30 0.81 -7.93 -25.47
CA GLN A 30 0.89 -6.47 -25.44
C GLN A 30 0.12 -5.87 -24.24
N SER A 31 -0.97 -6.52 -23.83
CA SER A 31 -1.73 -6.18 -22.61
C SER A 31 -0.90 -6.30 -21.34
N ASP A 32 -0.02 -7.30 -21.21
CA ASP A 32 0.80 -7.51 -20.03
C ASP A 32 1.87 -6.43 -19.90
N VAL A 33 2.43 -5.98 -21.03
CA VAL A 33 3.38 -4.86 -21.07
C VAL A 33 2.71 -3.56 -20.68
N TYR A 34 1.52 -3.26 -21.21
CA TYR A 34 0.76 -2.07 -20.84
C TYR A 34 0.35 -2.11 -19.36
N GLN A 35 -0.04 -3.27 -18.84
CA GLN A 35 -0.38 -3.43 -17.43
C GLN A 35 0.85 -3.19 -16.54
N LEU A 36 2.00 -3.77 -16.89
CA LEU A 36 3.25 -3.57 -16.15
C LEU A 36 3.68 -2.10 -16.14
N MET A 37 3.55 -1.44 -17.28
CA MET A 37 3.86 -0.01 -17.39
C MET A 37 2.92 0.86 -16.56
N SER A 38 1.62 0.56 -16.60
CA SER A 38 0.62 1.24 -15.79
C SER A 38 0.93 1.06 -14.29
N ASP A 39 1.26 -0.15 -13.88
CA ASP A 39 1.62 -0.46 -12.49
C ASP A 39 2.93 0.26 -12.08
N LEU A 40 3.91 0.37 -12.97
CA LEU A 40 5.15 1.10 -12.72
C LEU A 40 4.90 2.61 -12.58
N VAL A 41 4.14 3.20 -13.50
CA VAL A 41 3.76 4.61 -13.45
C VAL A 41 3.00 4.91 -12.16
N TYR A 42 2.03 4.07 -11.80
CA TYR A 42 1.30 4.18 -10.54
C TYR A 42 2.26 4.13 -9.34
N ALA A 43 3.15 3.17 -9.30
CA ALA A 43 4.10 2.99 -8.21
C ALA A 43 5.11 4.16 -8.07
N VAL A 44 5.48 4.81 -9.18
CA VAL A 44 6.35 5.99 -9.16
C VAL A 44 5.58 7.24 -8.71
N ASN A 45 4.34 7.39 -9.16
CA ASN A 45 3.52 8.57 -8.91
C ASN A 45 2.82 8.57 -7.54
N ASN A 46 2.74 7.42 -6.86
CA ASN A 46 2.03 7.28 -5.58
C ASN A 46 2.89 6.50 -4.59
N LYS A 47 3.81 7.17 -3.93
CA LYS A 47 4.75 6.52 -2.99
C LYS A 47 5.08 7.38 -1.79
N CYS A 48 5.38 6.74 -0.67
CA CYS A 48 5.96 7.38 0.50
C CYS A 48 7.48 7.48 0.35
N LEU A 49 8.06 8.66 0.56
CA LEU A 49 9.49 8.90 0.42
C LEU A 49 10.25 8.78 1.74
N THR A 50 9.59 9.12 2.86
CA THR A 50 10.17 9.01 4.20
C THR A 50 9.28 8.15 5.08
N THR A 51 9.85 7.54 6.12
CA THR A 51 9.13 6.59 6.98
C THR A 51 7.99 7.25 7.74
N PRO A 52 6.73 6.81 7.59
CA PRO A 52 5.57 7.40 8.26
C PRO A 52 5.45 7.02 9.74
N THR A 53 6.20 6.03 10.21
CA THR A 53 6.21 5.51 11.58
C THR A 53 4.80 5.22 12.11
N LEU A 54 4.17 4.16 11.61
CA LEU A 54 2.88 3.69 12.09
C LEU A 54 3.03 3.03 13.46
N ALA A 55 2.13 3.32 14.38
CA ALA A 55 2.07 2.72 15.71
C ALA A 55 0.63 2.56 16.20
N VAL A 56 0.41 1.71 17.21
CA VAL A 56 -0.87 1.63 17.92
C VAL A 56 -1.06 2.91 18.72
N ASN A 57 -2.25 3.52 18.67
CA ASN A 57 -2.54 4.72 19.45
C ASN A 57 -2.53 4.42 20.95
N ALA A 58 -1.78 5.19 21.74
CA ALA A 58 -1.62 4.95 23.17
C ALA A 58 -2.91 5.14 23.98
N GLY A 59 -3.74 6.12 23.60
CA GLY A 59 -4.98 6.47 24.32
C GLY A 59 -6.22 5.76 23.78
N ALA A 60 -6.20 5.29 22.52
CA ALA A 60 -7.33 4.63 21.88
C ALA A 60 -6.83 3.39 21.11
N LYS A 61 -6.61 2.30 21.83
CA LYS A 61 -5.95 1.08 21.38
C LYS A 61 -6.57 0.41 20.14
N ALA A 62 -7.84 0.68 19.84
CA ALA A 62 -8.52 0.22 18.61
C ALA A 62 -8.16 1.07 17.36
N LYS A 63 -7.28 2.07 17.52
CA LYS A 63 -6.84 3.01 16.49
C LYS A 63 -5.33 2.96 16.34
N PHE A 64 -4.84 3.55 15.26
CA PHE A 64 -3.40 3.69 15.00
C PHE A 64 -3.02 5.15 14.74
N ASP A 65 -1.73 5.44 14.81
CA ASP A 65 -1.14 6.76 14.58
C ASP A 65 -0.12 6.69 13.44
N THR A 66 0.08 7.81 12.75
CA THR A 66 1.34 8.15 12.11
C THR A 66 2.09 9.07 13.08
N THR A 67 3.12 8.56 13.76
CA THR A 67 3.76 9.27 14.89
C THR A 67 4.76 10.34 14.48
N ALA A 68 5.15 10.37 13.19
CA ALA A 68 6.05 11.37 12.63
C ALA A 68 5.48 11.94 11.33
N SER A 69 5.77 13.21 11.05
CA SER A 69 5.51 13.80 9.73
C SER A 69 6.41 13.15 8.68
N PHE A 70 5.92 12.98 7.49
CA PHE A 70 6.60 12.30 6.38
C PHE A 70 6.31 12.97 5.05
N THR A 71 7.02 12.57 4.02
CA THR A 71 6.84 13.07 2.66
C THR A 71 6.31 11.97 1.75
N ALA A 72 5.27 12.27 1.00
CA ALA A 72 4.67 11.37 0.03
C ALA A 72 4.56 12.03 -1.35
N VAL A 73 4.50 11.21 -2.39
CA VAL A 73 4.14 11.62 -3.76
C VAL A 73 2.75 11.08 -4.05
N ASN A 74 1.85 11.96 -4.44
CA ASN A 74 0.47 11.63 -4.79
C ASN A 74 0.18 12.15 -6.19
N SER A 75 -0.12 11.30 -7.16
CA SER A 75 -0.25 11.65 -8.59
C SER A 75 0.93 12.47 -9.12
N GLY A 76 2.16 12.12 -8.70
CA GLY A 76 3.38 12.81 -9.12
C GLY A 76 3.66 14.14 -8.40
N VAL A 77 2.79 14.57 -7.47
CA VAL A 77 2.96 15.79 -6.67
C VAL A 77 3.56 15.45 -5.31
N LEU A 78 4.60 16.18 -4.92
CA LEU A 78 5.26 16.04 -3.62
C LEU A 78 4.43 16.73 -2.54
N ASN A 79 4.05 16.00 -1.50
CA ASN A 79 3.29 16.48 -0.35
C ASN A 79 4.04 16.22 0.95
N ALA A 80 4.11 17.24 1.82
CA ALA A 80 4.53 17.07 3.20
C ALA A 80 3.30 16.72 4.04
N VAL A 81 3.28 15.52 4.58
CA VAL A 81 2.15 14.99 5.36
C VAL A 81 2.43 15.18 6.84
N THR A 82 1.48 15.78 7.56
CA THR A 82 1.55 15.95 9.01
C THR A 82 1.22 14.64 9.72
N ALA A 83 1.89 14.38 10.86
CA ALA A 83 1.54 13.27 11.73
C ALA A 83 0.06 13.31 12.14
N SER A 84 -0.61 12.16 12.07
CA SER A 84 -2.03 12.03 12.39
C SER A 84 -2.23 11.07 13.55
N ALA A 85 -2.99 11.48 14.55
CA ALA A 85 -3.32 10.66 15.71
C ALA A 85 -4.74 10.06 15.62
N ALA A 86 -4.94 8.92 16.27
CA ALA A 86 -6.22 8.23 16.40
C ALA A 86 -6.90 7.93 15.04
N CYS A 87 -6.11 7.54 14.03
CA CYS A 87 -6.61 7.12 12.73
C CYS A 87 -7.49 5.87 12.86
N THR A 88 -8.60 5.86 12.13
CA THR A 88 -9.57 4.76 12.13
C THR A 88 -9.47 3.94 10.83
N PHE A 89 -9.91 2.69 10.89
CA PHE A 89 -10.08 1.87 9.69
C PHE A 89 -11.29 2.38 8.89
N SER A 90 -11.06 2.69 7.61
CA SER A 90 -12.08 3.25 6.71
C SER A 90 -13.04 2.17 6.21
N THR A 91 -14.31 2.51 6.06
CA THR A 91 -15.33 1.63 5.46
C THR A 91 -15.17 1.53 3.93
N PRO A 92 -15.52 0.40 3.30
CA PRO A 92 -16.10 -0.81 3.91
C PRO A 92 -15.06 -1.68 4.63
N ILE A 93 -15.40 -2.14 5.83
CA ILE A 93 -14.58 -3.05 6.64
C ILE A 93 -15.42 -4.21 7.14
N THR A 94 -14.79 -5.39 7.31
CA THR A 94 -15.45 -6.59 7.84
C THR A 94 -14.69 -7.12 9.05
N THR A 95 -15.43 -7.73 9.97
CA THR A 95 -14.86 -8.46 11.10
C THR A 95 -13.96 -9.59 10.60
N ILE A 96 -12.85 -9.82 11.28
CA ILE A 96 -11.97 -10.96 11.04
C ILE A 96 -12.33 -12.05 12.06
N PRO A 97 -12.99 -13.15 11.65
CA PRO A 97 -13.36 -14.23 12.55
C PRO A 97 -12.15 -14.97 13.13
N ALA A 98 -12.41 -15.81 14.14
CA ALA A 98 -11.42 -16.69 14.75
C ALA A 98 -10.59 -17.46 13.71
N SER A 99 -9.29 -17.58 13.94
CA SER A 99 -8.31 -18.25 13.08
C SER A 99 -8.17 -17.68 11.67
N LYS A 100 -8.81 -16.54 11.36
CA LYS A 100 -8.70 -15.84 10.08
C LYS A 100 -7.77 -14.63 10.18
N ARG A 101 -7.42 -14.09 9.03
CA ARG A 101 -6.49 -12.97 8.91
C ARG A 101 -6.86 -12.05 7.77
N ALA A 102 -6.43 -10.80 7.89
CA ALA A 102 -6.53 -9.81 6.82
C ALA A 102 -5.36 -8.82 6.91
N ILE A 103 -5.12 -8.09 5.83
CA ILE A 103 -4.21 -6.95 5.78
C ILE A 103 -5.03 -5.68 5.58
N PHE A 104 -4.74 -4.67 6.38
CA PHE A 104 -5.18 -3.30 6.13
C PHE A 104 -4.02 -2.56 5.47
N ALA A 105 -4.18 -2.18 4.21
CA ALA A 105 -3.30 -1.21 3.58
C ALA A 105 -3.61 0.17 4.15
N ILE A 106 -2.58 0.93 4.49
CA ILE A 106 -2.68 2.29 5.00
C ILE A 106 -2.15 3.22 3.91
N GLY A 107 -2.95 4.19 3.51
CA GLY A 107 -2.59 5.15 2.49
C GLY A 107 -2.79 6.58 2.95
N VAL A 108 -2.18 7.52 2.24
CA VAL A 108 -2.41 8.96 2.40
C VAL A 108 -2.81 9.56 1.06
N THR A 109 -3.84 10.40 1.08
CA THR A 109 -4.32 11.12 -0.10
C THR A 109 -3.55 12.44 -0.29
N ALA A 110 -3.74 13.09 -1.44
CA ALA A 110 -3.18 14.40 -1.72
C ALA A 110 -3.71 15.52 -0.77
N ALA A 111 -4.82 15.27 -0.07
CA ALA A 111 -5.40 16.16 0.93
C ALA A 111 -4.94 15.81 2.37
N ASP A 112 -3.81 15.10 2.54
CA ASP A 112 -3.23 14.64 3.80
C ASP A 112 -4.14 13.73 4.64
N ALA A 113 -5.23 13.21 4.07
CA ALA A 113 -6.12 12.30 4.78
C ALA A 113 -5.54 10.89 4.79
N VAL A 114 -5.41 10.31 5.99
CA VAL A 114 -5.07 8.89 6.16
C VAL A 114 -6.29 8.04 5.86
N VAL A 115 -6.14 7.09 4.96
CA VAL A 115 -7.20 6.18 4.52
C VAL A 115 -6.73 4.73 4.63
N THR A 116 -7.65 3.81 4.85
CA THR A 116 -7.31 2.39 4.92
C THR A 116 -8.16 1.57 3.95
N LYS A 117 -7.64 0.43 3.53
CA LYS A 117 -8.36 -0.54 2.72
C LYS A 117 -8.08 -1.94 3.21
N GLN A 118 -9.12 -2.68 3.55
CA GLN A 118 -9.01 -4.07 4.02
C GLN A 118 -8.90 -5.03 2.84
N SER A 119 -8.01 -6.03 2.94
CA SER A 119 -7.97 -7.18 2.04
C SER A 119 -9.16 -8.12 2.27
N ALA A 120 -9.33 -9.11 1.41
CA ALA A 120 -10.18 -10.25 1.72
C ALA A 120 -9.72 -10.92 3.03
N VAL A 121 -10.69 -11.42 3.82
CA VAL A 121 -10.42 -12.22 5.01
C VAL A 121 -10.13 -13.65 4.56
N VAL A 122 -8.95 -14.17 4.93
CA VAL A 122 -8.45 -15.46 4.45
C VAL A 122 -7.98 -16.36 5.60
N SER A 123 -7.76 -17.65 5.30
CA SER A 123 -7.32 -18.63 6.29
C SER A 123 -5.79 -18.73 6.42
N TYR A 124 -5.04 -18.43 5.35
CA TYR A 124 -3.59 -18.64 5.28
C TYR A 124 -2.85 -17.40 4.79
N ASP A 125 -1.61 -17.22 5.24
CA ASP A 125 -0.78 -16.06 4.90
C ASP A 125 -0.49 -15.93 3.40
N HIS A 126 -0.31 -17.05 2.69
CA HIS A 126 -0.06 -17.04 1.25
C HIS A 126 -1.23 -16.54 0.40
N GLN A 127 -2.42 -16.43 0.98
CA GLN A 127 -3.63 -15.90 0.34
C GLN A 127 -3.78 -14.37 0.56
N LEU A 128 -2.97 -13.78 1.44
CA LEU A 128 -3.03 -12.35 1.72
C LEU A 128 -2.51 -11.54 0.54
N VAL A 129 -3.31 -10.59 0.10
CA VAL A 129 -2.94 -9.65 -0.95
C VAL A 129 -3.10 -8.23 -0.42
N ILE A 130 -2.08 -7.40 -0.57
CA ILE A 130 -2.17 -5.99 -0.19
C ILE A 130 -3.12 -5.28 -1.15
N PRO A 131 -4.22 -4.68 -0.65
CA PRO A 131 -5.17 -3.97 -1.51
C PRO A 131 -4.51 -2.76 -2.19
N LYS A 132 -4.78 -2.59 -3.48
CA LYS A 132 -4.36 -1.37 -4.20
C LYS A 132 -5.31 -0.21 -3.88
N PHE A 133 -4.76 0.97 -3.67
CA PHE A 133 -5.51 2.22 -3.59
C PHE A 133 -5.81 2.77 -5.00
N PRO A 134 -6.80 3.66 -5.14
CA PRO A 134 -6.99 4.42 -6.36
C PRO A 134 -5.79 5.36 -6.59
N GLU A 135 -5.66 5.88 -7.80
CA GLU A 135 -4.68 6.90 -8.14
C GLU A 135 -4.82 8.13 -7.22
N GLY A 136 -3.70 8.75 -6.89
CA GLY A 136 -3.66 9.88 -5.95
C GLY A 136 -3.54 9.49 -4.48
N THR A 137 -3.45 8.18 -4.16
CA THR A 137 -3.23 7.70 -2.80
C THR A 137 -1.90 6.96 -2.70
N ALA A 138 -0.99 7.47 -1.88
CA ALA A 138 0.31 6.83 -1.63
C ALA A 138 0.19 5.79 -0.51
N LEU A 139 0.63 4.56 -0.76
CA LEU A 139 0.74 3.52 0.27
C LEU A 139 1.86 3.89 1.25
N ILE A 140 1.54 3.96 2.54
CA ILE A 140 2.49 4.33 3.61
C ILE A 140 2.82 3.16 4.54
N GLY A 141 2.02 2.11 4.54
CA GLY A 141 2.29 0.93 5.33
C GLY A 141 1.14 -0.06 5.34
N THR A 142 1.29 -1.12 6.14
CA THR A 142 0.25 -2.12 6.32
C THR A 142 0.14 -2.52 7.79
N ILE A 143 -1.08 -2.90 8.18
CA ILE A 143 -1.37 -3.56 9.46
C ILE A 143 -1.95 -4.94 9.13
N LYS A 144 -1.16 -5.99 9.37
CA LYS A 144 -1.64 -7.38 9.29
C LYS A 144 -2.25 -7.76 10.61
N VAL A 145 -3.46 -8.32 10.57
CA VAL A 145 -4.19 -8.83 11.72
C VAL A 145 -4.43 -10.32 11.56
N VAL A 146 -4.09 -11.09 12.58
CA VAL A 146 -4.37 -12.52 12.69
C VAL A 146 -5.21 -12.72 13.95
N ALA A 147 -6.48 -13.09 13.81
CA ALA A 147 -7.35 -13.40 14.94
C ALA A 147 -6.96 -14.74 15.58
N ALA A 148 -6.97 -14.79 16.91
CA ALA A 148 -6.72 -16.01 17.68
C ALA A 148 -7.77 -17.09 17.38
N ALA A 149 -7.52 -18.33 17.81
CA ALA A 149 -8.42 -19.44 17.57
C ALA A 149 -9.77 -19.30 18.28
N ASP A 150 -9.80 -18.61 19.39
CA ASP A 150 -10.94 -18.36 20.28
C ASP A 150 -11.43 -16.89 20.26
N GLY A 151 -10.84 -16.05 19.38
CA GLY A 151 -11.11 -14.63 19.31
C GLY A 151 -11.57 -14.17 17.93
N GLN A 152 -12.00 -12.94 17.87
CA GLN A 152 -12.28 -12.23 16.63
C GLN A 152 -11.73 -10.80 16.70
N PHE A 153 -11.40 -10.21 15.58
CA PHE A 153 -11.02 -8.81 15.50
C PHE A 153 -12.10 -7.99 14.81
N VAL A 154 -12.67 -7.04 15.55
CA VAL A 154 -13.64 -6.06 15.02
C VAL A 154 -12.91 -4.73 14.83
N PRO A 155 -12.65 -4.29 13.58
CA PRO A 155 -11.93 -3.04 13.33
C PRO A 155 -12.60 -1.84 14.02
N ASN A 156 -11.81 -0.92 14.53
CA ASN A 156 -12.24 0.26 15.31
C ASN A 156 -12.87 -0.03 16.69
N THR A 157 -12.98 -1.31 17.09
CA THR A 157 -13.58 -1.74 18.36
C THR A 157 -12.60 -2.57 19.18
N THR A 158 -12.06 -3.64 18.59
CA THR A 158 -11.05 -4.47 19.25
C THR A 158 -9.73 -3.73 19.32
N ALA A 159 -9.10 -3.72 20.47
CA ALA A 159 -7.79 -3.12 20.65
C ALA A 159 -6.73 -3.84 19.80
N LEU A 160 -5.82 -3.08 19.20
CA LEU A 160 -4.74 -3.63 18.37
C LEU A 160 -3.66 -4.35 19.19
N ASP A 161 -3.64 -4.18 20.51
CA ASP A 161 -2.79 -4.91 21.48
C ASP A 161 -3.58 -5.94 22.28
N ASP A 162 -4.79 -6.32 21.85
CA ASP A 162 -5.63 -7.33 22.50
C ASP A 162 -5.07 -8.73 22.28
N ALA A 163 -5.16 -9.59 23.30
CA ALA A 163 -4.72 -10.98 23.24
C ALA A 163 -5.52 -11.84 22.23
N SER A 164 -6.72 -11.39 21.82
CA SER A 164 -7.55 -12.05 20.81
C SER A 164 -7.01 -11.94 19.39
N CYS A 165 -5.95 -11.16 19.17
CA CYS A 165 -5.34 -11.02 17.87
C CYS A 165 -3.83 -10.76 17.93
N THR A 166 -3.12 -11.13 16.86
CA THR A 166 -1.71 -10.77 16.64
C THR A 166 -1.64 -9.73 15.54
N ILE A 167 -0.97 -8.62 15.83
CA ILE A 167 -0.80 -7.51 14.92
C ILE A 167 0.64 -7.42 14.43
N THR A 168 0.82 -7.20 13.14
CA THR A 168 2.13 -6.87 12.54
C THR A 168 1.99 -5.57 11.76
N ILE A 169 2.69 -4.53 12.20
CA ILE A 169 2.75 -3.23 11.53
C ILE A 169 4.00 -3.19 10.66
N THR A 170 3.84 -2.83 9.38
CA THR A 170 4.95 -2.66 8.44
C THR A 170 4.89 -1.26 7.84
N ASN A 171 5.93 -0.46 8.08
CA ASN A 171 6.09 0.85 7.45
C ASN A 171 6.65 0.70 6.03
N MET A 172 6.14 1.45 5.09
CA MET A 172 6.60 1.47 3.70
C MET A 172 7.04 2.88 3.33
N HIS A 173 8.32 3.05 2.99
CA HIS A 173 8.93 4.34 2.63
C HIS A 173 9.69 4.30 1.31
N SER A 174 9.53 3.25 0.53
CA SER A 174 10.03 3.14 -0.83
C SER A 174 9.26 2.05 -1.57
N LEU A 175 9.36 2.01 -2.88
CA LEU A 175 8.86 0.89 -3.68
C LEU A 175 9.44 -0.41 -3.11
N PRO A 176 8.60 -1.43 -2.80
CA PRO A 176 9.13 -2.76 -2.59
C PRO A 176 9.88 -3.16 -3.88
N LEU A 177 11.18 -3.34 -3.78
CA LEU A 177 12.09 -3.71 -4.89
C LEU A 177 11.84 -5.14 -5.42
N SER A 178 10.84 -5.84 -4.92
CA SER A 178 10.41 -7.11 -5.47
C SER A 178 9.15 -6.94 -6.32
N LEU A 179 9.32 -6.53 -7.55
CA LEU A 179 8.44 -7.01 -8.61
C LEU A 179 8.64 -8.53 -8.65
N ASN A 180 7.79 -9.29 -7.95
CA ASN A 180 7.72 -10.73 -8.10
C ASN A 180 7.15 -11.00 -9.51
N VAL A 181 7.99 -10.86 -10.50
CA VAL A 181 7.75 -11.44 -11.82
C VAL A 181 7.85 -12.95 -11.59
N LYS A 182 6.73 -13.60 -11.33
CA LYS A 182 6.66 -15.05 -11.46
C LYS A 182 7.02 -15.34 -12.92
N ALA A 183 8.27 -15.76 -13.14
CA ALA A 183 8.62 -16.48 -14.35
C ALA A 183 7.71 -17.72 -14.40
N ARG A 184 6.83 -17.76 -15.36
CA ARG A 184 6.09 -18.96 -15.76
C ARG A 184 6.95 -19.78 -16.70
#